data_dfde733df81e6baa5674bc9017bc214b
#
_entry.id   dfde733df81e6baa5674bc9017bc214b
#
_cell.length_a   1.000
_cell.length_b   1.000
_cell.length_c   1.000
_cell.angle_alpha   90.00
_cell.angle_beta   90.00
_cell.angle_gamma   90.00
#
_symmetry.space_group_name_H-M   'P 1'
#
loop_
_entity.id
_entity.type
_entity.pdbx_description
1 polymer ?
#
loop_
_entity_poly.entity_id
_entity_poly.type
_entity_poly.pdbx_seq_one_letter_code
_entity_poly.pdbx_strand_id
1 'polypeptide(L)'
;MGEGTYIGTELAPMSKQDERTIAILEMLPVIAAPIYSAFCIIAAALLFYRNRLKKPLVELRTASEKIANNDLDFSIDYDNNDELGQLCASFEIMRTTLADNFSKMWRQVEERKALNAAFAHDLRIPLTVLKGYNEMLQASDNSQTRETAATMGKHISRMESYVSSMSNLRRMEDTQPEYKLIDLQTVTSSLYDSAKIVCAKNGKELILQNDIPVSQLSLDGAFVSQVCNNLISNAVRYAQTAVTISFALRDNGLLLSVSDDGKGFDKSGLQKATSPYYTEESNHSEHFGLGLYICKLLCEHHNGYLKIENTTTGAKVSAYFKSPAL
;
A
#
# COMPACT_ATOMS: atom_id res chain seq x y z
N MET A 1 23.68 55.12 102.52
CA MET A 1 23.15 55.71 101.27
C MET A 1 24.30 55.78 100.31
N GLY A 2 24.35 54.91 99.35
CA GLY A 2 25.39 54.86 98.30
C GLY A 2 24.77 55.33 96.96
N GLU A 3 25.29 56.44 96.51
CA GLU A 3 24.94 56.96 95.20
C GLU A 3 25.61 56.11 94.14
N GLY A 4 24.82 55.47 93.33
CA GLY A 4 25.29 54.72 92.14
C GLY A 4 25.52 55.70 90.99
N THR A 5 26.79 55.81 90.59
CA THR A 5 27.21 56.55 89.39
C THR A 5 26.79 55.79 88.11
N TYR A 6 25.93 56.36 87.33
CA TYR A 6 25.64 55.86 85.93
C TYR A 6 26.83 56.23 85.07
N ILE A 7 27.55 55.24 84.60
CA ILE A 7 28.51 55.39 83.50
C ILE A 7 27.80 55.28 82.16
N GLY A 8 27.52 56.41 81.60
CA GLY A 8 27.00 56.44 80.26
C GLY A 8 28.11 56.02 79.27
N THR A 9 27.91 54.94 78.54
CA THR A 9 28.77 54.63 77.45
C THR A 9 28.33 55.44 76.23
N GLU A 10 29.09 56.52 75.94
CA GLU A 10 28.97 57.19 74.62
C GLU A 10 29.49 56.23 73.55
N LEU A 11 28.60 55.82 72.70
CA LEU A 11 28.93 55.08 71.49
C LEU A 11 29.72 56.02 70.53
N ALA A 12 30.96 55.67 70.23
CA ALA A 12 31.77 56.42 69.29
C ALA A 12 31.07 56.47 67.95
N PRO A 13 31.12 57.57 67.25
CA PRO A 13 30.47 57.66 65.89
C PRO A 13 31.10 56.66 64.99
N MET A 14 30.29 55.94 64.26
CA MET A 14 30.75 54.91 63.35
C MET A 14 31.65 55.48 62.25
N SER A 15 32.71 54.78 61.96
CA SER A 15 33.58 55.15 60.82
C SER A 15 32.83 55.09 59.50
N LYS A 16 33.11 55.98 58.54
CA LYS A 16 32.56 55.95 57.21
C LYS A 16 32.75 54.58 56.49
N GLN A 17 33.78 53.85 56.96
CA GLN A 17 34.09 52.51 56.45
C GLN A 17 33.11 51.46 57.01
N ASP A 18 32.74 51.62 58.27
CA ASP A 18 31.75 50.74 58.95
C ASP A 18 30.34 50.96 58.39
N GLU A 19 29.94 52.23 58.14
CA GLU A 19 28.64 52.55 57.46
C GLU A 19 28.54 51.93 56.10
N ARG A 20 29.60 51.95 55.27
CA ARG A 20 29.62 51.29 53.96
C ARG A 20 29.54 49.78 54.08
N THR A 21 30.24 49.22 55.07
CA THR A 21 30.23 47.76 55.28
C THR A 21 28.84 47.28 55.73
N ILE A 22 28.18 48.05 56.62
CA ILE A 22 26.79 47.71 57.03
C ILE A 22 25.83 47.88 55.86
N ALA A 23 25.91 48.96 55.08
CA ALA A 23 25.08 49.14 53.90
C ALA A 23 25.25 48.01 52.84
N ILE A 24 26.48 47.53 52.64
CA ILE A 24 26.76 46.39 51.77
C ILE A 24 26.14 45.09 52.38
N LEU A 25 26.29 44.86 53.70
CA LEU A 25 25.74 43.70 54.38
C LEU A 25 24.20 43.69 54.39
N GLU A 26 23.55 44.85 54.45
CA GLU A 26 22.10 45.02 54.38
C GLU A 26 21.58 44.82 52.92
N MET A 27 22.33 45.28 51.91
CA MET A 27 21.97 45.10 50.48
C MET A 27 22.21 43.66 50.01
N LEU A 28 23.18 42.94 50.57
CA LEU A 28 23.55 41.59 50.17
C LEU A 28 22.36 40.61 50.20
N PRO A 29 21.56 40.49 51.28
CA PRO A 29 20.42 39.59 51.28
C PRO A 29 19.28 40.05 50.34
N VAL A 30 19.13 41.35 50.12
CA VAL A 30 18.12 41.89 49.19
C VAL A 30 18.40 41.47 47.74
N ILE A 31 19.66 41.39 47.35
CA ILE A 31 20.05 40.94 46.00
C ILE A 31 20.23 39.41 45.96
N ALA A 32 20.81 38.81 46.98
CA ALA A 32 21.10 37.37 47.02
C ALA A 32 19.83 36.51 47.11
N ALA A 33 18.80 36.95 47.86
CA ALA A 33 17.56 36.19 48.03
C ALA A 33 16.79 35.94 46.70
N PRO A 34 16.55 36.96 45.86
CA PRO A 34 15.89 36.70 44.55
C PRO A 34 16.74 35.88 43.58
N ILE A 35 18.06 36.02 43.59
CA ILE A 35 18.95 35.22 42.74
C ILE A 35 18.92 33.76 43.20
N TYR A 36 19.02 33.51 44.51
CA TYR A 36 18.93 32.15 45.06
C TYR A 36 17.55 31.51 44.81
N SER A 37 16.46 32.25 45.00
CA SER A 37 15.11 31.75 44.72
C SER A 37 14.92 31.43 43.24
N ALA A 38 15.40 32.28 42.32
CA ALA A 38 15.38 32.03 40.90
C ALA A 38 16.18 30.75 40.52
N PHE A 39 17.35 30.59 41.10
CA PHE A 39 18.15 29.38 40.94
C PHE A 39 17.42 28.12 41.41
N CYS A 40 16.82 28.15 42.60
CA CYS A 40 16.03 27.02 43.12
C CYS A 40 14.84 26.69 42.26
N ILE A 41 14.11 27.70 41.76
CA ILE A 41 12.96 27.49 40.87
C ILE A 41 13.41 26.84 39.53
N ILE A 42 14.48 27.36 38.91
CA ILE A 42 15.03 26.79 37.68
C ILE A 42 15.52 25.36 37.91
N ALA A 43 16.25 25.10 38.99
CA ALA A 43 16.73 23.76 39.32
C ALA A 43 15.56 22.78 39.55
N ALA A 44 14.52 23.19 40.27
CA ALA A 44 13.32 22.40 40.50
C ALA A 44 12.57 22.12 39.19
N ALA A 45 12.42 23.14 38.32
CA ALA A 45 11.78 22.99 36.99
C ALA A 45 12.55 22.04 36.09
N LEU A 46 13.90 22.13 36.06
CA LEU A 46 14.75 21.21 35.27
C LEU A 46 14.67 19.77 35.78
N LEU A 47 14.66 19.57 37.09
CA LEU A 47 14.50 18.25 37.70
C LEU A 47 13.12 17.67 37.44
N PHE A 48 12.07 18.48 37.55
CA PHE A 48 10.70 18.09 37.24
C PHE A 48 10.57 17.68 35.75
N TYR A 49 11.07 18.53 34.85
CA TYR A 49 11.08 18.23 33.39
C TYR A 49 11.82 16.91 33.13
N ARG A 50 13.04 16.75 33.66
CA ARG A 50 13.85 15.55 33.39
C ARG A 50 13.21 14.28 33.93
N ASN A 51 12.66 14.33 35.14
CA ASN A 51 12.19 13.12 35.85
C ASN A 51 10.73 12.78 35.55
N ARG A 52 9.88 13.79 35.19
CA ARG A 52 8.44 13.58 35.04
C ARG A 52 7.94 13.75 33.62
N LEU A 53 8.52 14.65 32.81
CA LEU A 53 7.99 14.98 31.49
C LEU A 53 8.77 14.32 30.35
N LYS A 54 10.10 14.29 30.45
CA LYS A 54 10.95 13.86 29.33
C LYS A 54 10.68 12.40 28.89
N LYS A 55 10.61 11.48 29.86
CA LYS A 55 10.46 10.04 29.56
C LYS A 55 9.14 9.76 28.81
N PRO A 56 7.94 10.12 29.32
CA PRO A 56 6.68 9.81 28.65
C PRO A 56 6.53 10.53 27.30
N LEU A 57 7.04 11.77 27.17
CA LEU A 57 7.01 12.47 25.88
C LEU A 57 7.86 11.79 24.81
N VAL A 58 9.03 11.26 25.17
CA VAL A 58 9.87 10.49 24.23
C VAL A 58 9.19 9.17 23.86
N GLU A 59 8.60 8.46 24.82
CA GLU A 59 7.88 7.21 24.56
C GLU A 59 6.67 7.43 23.63
N LEU A 60 5.85 8.45 23.88
CA LEU A 60 4.72 8.80 23.02
C LEU A 60 5.15 9.20 21.60
N ARG A 61 6.24 9.96 21.48
CA ARG A 61 6.80 10.30 20.18
C ARG A 61 7.24 9.06 19.41
N THR A 62 8.02 8.19 20.07
CA THR A 62 8.48 6.94 19.44
C THR A 62 7.32 6.02 19.08
N ALA A 63 6.31 5.93 19.94
CA ALA A 63 5.08 5.19 19.67
C ALA A 63 4.35 5.73 18.43
N SER A 64 4.23 7.06 18.33
CA SER A 64 3.61 7.70 17.15
C SER A 64 4.39 7.43 15.85
N GLU A 65 5.73 7.49 15.90
CA GLU A 65 6.60 7.18 14.77
C GLU A 65 6.47 5.69 14.33
N LYS A 66 6.38 4.77 15.29
CA LYS A 66 6.17 3.34 15.00
C LYS A 66 4.79 3.08 14.39
N ILE A 67 3.73 3.66 14.95
CA ILE A 67 2.36 3.54 14.40
C ILE A 67 2.32 4.08 12.96
N ALA A 68 2.97 5.22 12.70
CA ALA A 68 3.03 5.79 11.35
C ALA A 68 3.74 4.87 10.33
N ASN A 69 4.66 4.02 10.79
CA ASN A 69 5.35 3.02 9.98
C ASN A 69 4.65 1.63 9.97
N ASN A 70 3.41 1.55 10.47
CA ASN A 70 2.64 0.30 10.62
C ASN A 70 3.31 -0.76 11.52
N ASP A 71 4.26 -0.35 12.37
CA ASP A 71 4.84 -1.20 13.41
C ASP A 71 3.99 -1.05 14.67
N LEU A 72 3.20 -2.08 14.97
CA LEU A 72 2.33 -2.14 16.16
C LEU A 72 2.87 -3.13 17.22
N ASP A 73 4.02 -3.76 16.97
CA ASP A 73 4.64 -4.75 17.86
C ASP A 73 5.53 -4.07 18.91
N PHE A 74 4.92 -3.28 19.78
CA PHE A 74 5.55 -2.63 20.93
C PHE A 74 4.51 -2.39 22.01
N SER A 75 4.92 -2.02 23.20
CA SER A 75 4.07 -1.58 24.32
C SER A 75 4.55 -0.25 24.86
N ILE A 76 3.63 0.58 25.37
CA ILE A 76 3.95 1.82 26.06
C ILE A 76 3.97 1.51 27.56
N ASP A 77 5.18 1.50 28.15
CA ASP A 77 5.40 1.17 29.55
C ASP A 77 5.62 2.44 30.37
N TYR A 78 4.53 3.13 30.69
CA TYR A 78 4.52 4.27 31.59
C TYR A 78 3.36 4.17 32.58
N ASP A 79 3.66 3.65 33.77
CA ASP A 79 2.67 3.40 34.83
C ASP A 79 2.76 4.50 35.90
N ASN A 80 2.14 5.65 35.62
CA ASN A 80 1.95 6.74 36.57
C ASN A 80 0.48 7.18 36.56
N ASN A 81 -0.04 7.55 37.73
CA ASN A 81 -1.42 8.02 37.91
C ASN A 81 -1.56 9.55 37.67
N ASP A 82 -0.70 10.13 36.82
CA ASP A 82 -0.77 11.53 36.40
C ASP A 82 -1.45 11.69 35.02
N GLU A 83 -1.63 12.92 34.57
CA GLU A 83 -2.26 13.25 33.27
C GLU A 83 -1.49 12.62 32.10
N LEU A 84 -0.15 12.51 32.23
CA LEU A 84 0.68 11.86 31.20
C LEU A 84 0.52 10.34 31.22
N GLY A 85 0.33 9.74 32.39
CA GLY A 85 0.00 8.32 32.51
C GLY A 85 -1.35 7.99 31.85
N GLN A 86 -2.37 8.83 32.05
CA GLN A 86 -3.67 8.69 31.38
C GLN A 86 -3.52 8.83 29.87
N LEU A 87 -2.67 9.75 29.39
CA LEU A 87 -2.39 9.91 27.97
C LEU A 87 -1.70 8.68 27.38
N CYS A 88 -0.66 8.16 28.06
CA CYS A 88 0.04 6.95 27.66
C CYS A 88 -0.91 5.73 27.61
N ALA A 89 -1.77 5.57 28.61
CA ALA A 89 -2.80 4.53 28.61
C ALA A 89 -3.78 4.66 27.45
N SER A 90 -4.21 5.87 27.12
CA SER A 90 -5.08 6.13 25.96
C SER A 90 -4.40 5.77 24.63
N PHE A 91 -3.12 6.07 24.48
CA PHE A 91 -2.31 5.67 23.32
C PHE A 91 -2.16 4.15 23.23
N GLU A 92 -1.96 3.46 24.35
CA GLU A 92 -1.86 1.99 24.38
C GLU A 92 -3.20 1.34 23.99
N ILE A 93 -4.33 1.86 24.47
CA ILE A 93 -5.66 1.41 24.04
C ILE A 93 -5.84 1.63 22.54
N MET A 94 -5.43 2.76 22.00
CA MET A 94 -5.50 3.02 20.57
C MET A 94 -4.62 2.03 19.78
N ARG A 95 -3.37 1.82 20.21
CA ARG A 95 -2.45 0.87 19.59
C ARG A 95 -3.03 -0.54 19.58
N THR A 96 -3.49 -1.03 20.72
CA THR A 96 -4.07 -2.39 20.85
C THR A 96 -5.33 -2.53 20.00
N THR A 97 -6.19 -1.50 19.95
CA THR A 97 -7.39 -1.50 19.10
C THR A 97 -7.02 -1.54 17.63
N LEU A 98 -6.01 -0.79 17.19
CA LEU A 98 -5.49 -0.83 15.83
C LEU A 98 -4.93 -2.22 15.50
N ALA A 99 -4.09 -2.79 16.35
CA ALA A 99 -3.50 -4.12 16.17
C ALA A 99 -4.60 -5.20 16.04
N ASP A 100 -5.63 -5.16 16.90
CA ASP A 100 -6.76 -6.09 16.84
C ASP A 100 -7.58 -5.91 15.55
N ASN A 101 -7.84 -4.68 15.14
CA ASN A 101 -8.56 -4.40 13.89
C ASN A 101 -7.77 -4.88 12.66
N PHE A 102 -6.45 -4.67 12.61
CA PHE A 102 -5.61 -5.20 11.55
C PHE A 102 -5.63 -6.74 11.54
N SER A 103 -5.49 -7.38 12.70
CA SER A 103 -5.56 -8.83 12.81
C SER A 103 -6.91 -9.40 12.32
N LYS A 104 -8.02 -8.76 12.71
CA LYS A 104 -9.37 -9.13 12.24
C LYS A 104 -9.52 -8.96 10.72
N MET A 105 -9.01 -7.85 10.19
CA MET A 105 -9.06 -7.58 8.75
C MET A 105 -8.24 -8.63 7.98
N TRP A 106 -7.03 -8.97 8.43
CA TRP A 106 -6.21 -10.02 7.83
C TRP A 106 -6.93 -11.37 7.86
N ARG A 107 -7.53 -11.73 9.00
CA ARG A 107 -8.31 -12.98 9.10
C ARG A 107 -9.47 -13.00 8.11
N GLN A 108 -10.23 -11.93 7.98
CA GLN A 108 -11.31 -11.83 7.01
C GLN A 108 -10.83 -11.99 5.56
N VAL A 109 -9.69 -11.41 5.22
CA VAL A 109 -9.07 -11.58 3.90
C VAL A 109 -8.69 -13.03 3.65
N GLU A 110 -8.03 -13.69 4.62
CA GLU A 110 -7.65 -15.11 4.51
C GLU A 110 -8.86 -16.04 4.45
N GLU A 111 -9.88 -15.81 5.28
CA GLU A 111 -11.14 -16.57 5.23
C GLU A 111 -11.82 -16.42 3.86
N ARG A 112 -11.87 -15.20 3.31
CA ARG A 112 -12.42 -14.96 1.97
C ARG A 112 -11.63 -15.66 0.88
N LYS A 113 -10.30 -15.66 0.95
CA LYS A 113 -9.43 -16.39 0.02
C LYS A 113 -9.69 -17.90 0.12
N ALA A 114 -9.77 -18.45 1.34
CA ALA A 114 -10.02 -19.86 1.57
C ALA A 114 -11.40 -20.30 1.05
N LEU A 115 -12.45 -19.52 1.31
CA LEU A 115 -13.79 -19.76 0.79
C LEU A 115 -13.83 -19.76 -0.74
N ASN A 116 -13.22 -18.78 -1.39
CA ASN A 116 -13.16 -18.71 -2.85
C ASN A 116 -12.49 -19.97 -3.45
N ALA A 117 -11.42 -20.45 -2.82
CA ALA A 117 -10.73 -21.66 -3.26
C ALA A 117 -11.58 -22.94 -3.07
N ALA A 118 -12.26 -23.04 -1.94
CA ALA A 118 -13.18 -24.17 -1.68
C ALA A 118 -14.33 -24.18 -2.70
N PHE A 119 -14.98 -23.03 -2.94
CA PHE A 119 -16.02 -22.92 -3.96
C PHE A 119 -15.52 -23.29 -5.37
N ALA A 120 -14.31 -22.83 -5.75
CA ALA A 120 -13.74 -23.18 -7.04
C ALA A 120 -13.50 -24.69 -7.18
N HIS A 121 -13.05 -25.36 -6.12
CA HIS A 121 -12.88 -26.80 -6.08
C HIS A 121 -14.22 -27.53 -6.18
N ASP A 122 -15.17 -27.14 -5.35
CA ASP A 122 -16.47 -27.85 -5.24
C ASP A 122 -17.38 -27.65 -6.46
N LEU A 123 -17.21 -26.53 -7.20
CA LEU A 123 -17.91 -26.31 -8.46
C LEU A 123 -17.30 -27.10 -9.62
N ARG A 124 -16.04 -27.48 -9.58
CA ARG A 124 -15.39 -28.22 -10.68
C ARG A 124 -16.01 -29.59 -10.90
N ILE A 125 -16.37 -30.29 -9.84
CA ILE A 125 -16.94 -31.65 -9.90
C ILE A 125 -18.31 -31.64 -10.64
N PRO A 126 -19.32 -30.85 -10.20
CA PRO A 126 -20.61 -30.83 -10.88
C PRO A 126 -20.52 -30.30 -12.31
N LEU A 127 -19.60 -29.36 -12.59
CA LEU A 127 -19.38 -28.89 -13.96
C LEU A 127 -18.84 -29.99 -14.87
N THR A 128 -17.92 -30.82 -14.38
CA THR A 128 -17.41 -31.97 -15.16
C THR A 128 -18.52 -32.97 -15.47
N VAL A 129 -19.41 -33.23 -14.52
CA VAL A 129 -20.56 -34.12 -14.73
C VAL A 129 -21.56 -33.53 -15.74
N LEU A 130 -21.89 -32.23 -15.62
CA LEU A 130 -22.75 -31.51 -16.57
C LEU A 130 -22.16 -31.52 -18.00
N LYS A 131 -20.85 -31.37 -18.11
CA LYS A 131 -20.13 -31.45 -19.40
C LYS A 131 -20.27 -32.82 -20.04
N GLY A 132 -20.10 -33.90 -19.27
CA GLY A 132 -20.31 -35.27 -19.76
C GLY A 132 -21.73 -35.52 -20.27
N TYR A 133 -22.74 -35.08 -19.53
CA TYR A 133 -24.14 -35.17 -20.00
C TYR A 133 -24.39 -34.32 -21.25
N ASN A 134 -23.79 -33.15 -21.31
CA ASN A 134 -23.92 -32.29 -22.49
C ASN A 134 -23.28 -32.92 -23.76
N GLU A 135 -22.11 -33.56 -23.62
CA GLU A 135 -21.46 -34.30 -24.71
C GLU A 135 -22.34 -35.44 -25.22
N MET A 136 -23.00 -36.16 -24.30
CA MET A 136 -24.00 -37.21 -24.70
C MET A 136 -25.18 -36.62 -25.48
N LEU A 137 -25.71 -35.46 -25.04
CA LEU A 137 -26.82 -34.79 -25.74
C LEU A 137 -26.37 -34.23 -27.11
N GLN A 138 -25.12 -33.81 -27.26
CA GLN A 138 -24.58 -33.39 -28.56
C GLN A 138 -24.47 -34.53 -29.56
N ALA A 139 -24.35 -35.78 -29.10
CA ALA A 139 -24.36 -36.98 -29.95
C ALA A 139 -25.76 -37.41 -30.38
N SER A 140 -26.83 -36.73 -29.96
CA SER A 140 -28.21 -37.05 -30.30
C SER A 140 -28.51 -36.88 -31.80
N ASP A 141 -29.33 -37.71 -32.38
CA ASP A 141 -29.80 -37.59 -33.78
C ASP A 141 -30.78 -36.41 -33.99
N ASN A 142 -31.41 -35.92 -32.92
CA ASN A 142 -32.33 -34.78 -32.98
C ASN A 142 -31.54 -33.44 -33.08
N SER A 143 -31.76 -32.70 -34.21
CA SER A 143 -31.06 -31.43 -34.48
C SER A 143 -31.32 -30.35 -33.41
N GLN A 144 -32.54 -30.27 -32.90
CA GLN A 144 -32.91 -29.31 -31.84
C GLN A 144 -32.26 -29.63 -30.51
N THR A 145 -32.13 -30.93 -30.18
CA THR A 145 -31.39 -31.38 -28.99
C THR A 145 -29.90 -31.01 -29.09
N ARG A 146 -29.29 -31.23 -30.27
CA ARG A 146 -27.87 -30.84 -30.52
C ARG A 146 -27.64 -29.35 -30.43
N GLU A 147 -28.53 -28.53 -30.98
CA GLU A 147 -28.41 -27.06 -30.91
C GLU A 147 -28.54 -26.57 -29.46
N THR A 148 -29.48 -27.12 -28.71
CA THR A 148 -29.64 -26.82 -27.26
C THR A 148 -28.42 -27.26 -26.49
N ALA A 149 -27.90 -28.47 -26.74
CA ALA A 149 -26.70 -28.98 -26.09
C ALA A 149 -25.45 -28.15 -26.44
N ALA A 150 -25.30 -27.67 -27.69
CA ALA A 150 -24.23 -26.77 -28.07
C ALA A 150 -24.27 -25.44 -27.30
N THR A 151 -25.47 -24.90 -27.08
CA THR A 151 -25.68 -23.70 -26.24
C THR A 151 -25.34 -23.94 -24.78
N MET A 152 -25.81 -25.07 -24.21
CA MET A 152 -25.46 -25.49 -22.85
C MET A 152 -23.95 -25.67 -22.70
N GLY A 153 -23.27 -26.26 -23.68
CA GLY A 153 -21.83 -26.46 -23.67
C GLY A 153 -21.05 -25.14 -23.56
N LYS A 154 -21.51 -24.10 -24.26
CA LYS A 154 -20.93 -22.77 -24.15
C LYS A 154 -21.04 -22.22 -22.70
N HIS A 155 -22.18 -22.40 -22.06
CA HIS A 155 -22.38 -21.95 -20.68
C HIS A 155 -21.56 -22.76 -19.68
N ILE A 156 -21.44 -24.09 -19.86
CA ILE A 156 -20.59 -24.95 -19.02
C ILE A 156 -19.13 -24.56 -19.15
N SER A 157 -18.62 -24.42 -20.37
CA SER A 157 -17.23 -23.99 -20.61
C SER A 157 -16.93 -22.61 -19.99
N ARG A 158 -17.92 -21.71 -20.02
CA ARG A 158 -17.83 -20.42 -19.36
C ARG A 158 -17.68 -20.54 -17.84
N MET A 159 -18.51 -21.41 -17.19
CA MET A 159 -18.40 -21.66 -15.76
C MET A 159 -17.07 -22.31 -15.41
N GLU A 160 -16.57 -23.26 -16.20
CA GLU A 160 -15.23 -23.86 -16.03
C GLU A 160 -14.14 -22.78 -16.06
N SER A 161 -14.21 -21.85 -17.00
CA SER A 161 -13.27 -20.74 -17.12
C SER A 161 -13.34 -19.80 -15.92
N TYR A 162 -14.55 -19.53 -15.40
CA TYR A 162 -14.75 -18.72 -14.19
C TYR A 162 -14.11 -19.38 -12.96
N VAL A 163 -14.40 -20.65 -12.72
CA VAL A 163 -13.85 -21.44 -11.61
C VAL A 163 -12.31 -21.51 -11.69
N SER A 164 -11.79 -21.73 -12.91
CA SER A 164 -10.35 -21.74 -13.16
C SER A 164 -9.70 -20.38 -12.87
N SER A 165 -10.35 -19.29 -13.27
CA SER A 165 -9.88 -17.93 -13.02
C SER A 165 -9.82 -17.59 -11.52
N MET A 166 -10.82 -18.03 -10.73
CA MET A 166 -10.82 -17.88 -9.27
C MET A 166 -9.66 -18.65 -8.61
N SER A 167 -9.42 -19.89 -9.06
CA SER A 167 -8.34 -20.73 -8.55
C SER A 167 -6.95 -20.15 -8.89
N ASN A 168 -6.80 -19.62 -10.12
CA ASN A 168 -5.56 -19.00 -10.57
C ASN A 168 -5.28 -17.68 -9.84
N LEU A 169 -6.31 -16.89 -9.57
CA LEU A 169 -6.17 -15.63 -8.84
C LEU A 169 -5.52 -15.84 -7.48
N ARG A 170 -6.00 -16.79 -6.68
CA ARG A 170 -5.39 -17.13 -5.39
C ARG A 170 -3.93 -17.49 -5.53
N ARG A 171 -3.59 -18.32 -6.52
CA ARG A 171 -2.19 -18.72 -6.76
C ARG A 171 -1.31 -17.52 -7.07
N MET A 172 -1.82 -16.55 -7.84
CA MET A 172 -1.08 -15.33 -8.20
C MET A 172 -0.94 -14.37 -7.02
N GLU A 173 -1.94 -14.27 -6.12
CA GLU A 173 -1.85 -13.46 -4.90
C GLU A 173 -0.73 -13.92 -3.96
N ASP A 174 -0.40 -15.21 -3.94
CA ASP A 174 0.62 -15.82 -3.09
C ASP A 174 1.98 -15.96 -3.79
N THR A 175 2.05 -15.75 -5.14
CA THR A 175 3.28 -15.94 -5.91
C THR A 175 4.21 -14.73 -5.78
N GLN A 176 5.47 -14.99 -5.41
CA GLN A 176 6.52 -13.98 -5.42
C GLN A 176 7.21 -13.94 -6.79
N PRO A 177 7.67 -12.77 -7.26
CA PRO A 177 8.36 -12.65 -8.55
C PRO A 177 9.72 -13.39 -8.53
N GLU A 178 10.01 -14.13 -9.59
CA GLU A 178 11.29 -14.79 -9.81
C GLU A 178 12.19 -13.88 -10.66
N TYR A 179 12.99 -13.05 -10.01
CA TYR A 179 13.87 -12.10 -10.68
C TYR A 179 15.00 -12.79 -11.41
N LYS A 180 15.09 -12.58 -12.73
CA LYS A 180 16.18 -13.05 -13.59
C LYS A 180 16.70 -11.88 -14.43
N LEU A 181 18.01 -11.87 -14.69
CA LEU A 181 18.57 -10.90 -15.61
C LEU A 181 18.11 -11.25 -17.03
N ILE A 182 17.29 -10.39 -17.61
CA ILE A 182 16.71 -10.60 -18.95
C ILE A 182 17.19 -9.53 -19.94
N ASP A 183 17.43 -9.94 -21.17
CA ASP A 183 17.69 -9.02 -22.27
C ASP A 183 16.37 -8.42 -22.76
N LEU A 184 16.24 -7.10 -22.60
CA LEU A 184 15.00 -6.40 -22.92
C LEU A 184 14.65 -6.41 -24.41
N GLN A 185 15.64 -6.41 -25.29
CA GLN A 185 15.36 -6.49 -26.74
C GLN A 185 14.72 -7.83 -27.11
N THR A 186 15.25 -8.92 -26.59
CA THR A 186 14.72 -10.27 -26.83
C THR A 186 13.29 -10.39 -26.29
N VAL A 187 13.05 -9.92 -25.05
CA VAL A 187 11.73 -10.02 -24.42
C VAL A 187 10.70 -9.13 -25.12
N THR A 188 11.03 -7.86 -25.40
CA THR A 188 10.08 -6.95 -26.07
C THR A 188 9.75 -7.37 -27.50
N SER A 189 10.73 -7.95 -28.24
CA SER A 189 10.50 -8.54 -29.55
C SER A 189 9.52 -9.72 -29.48
N SER A 190 9.74 -10.65 -28.55
CA SER A 190 8.86 -11.81 -28.34
C SER A 190 7.44 -11.39 -27.95
N LEU A 191 7.31 -10.37 -27.07
CA LEU A 191 6.01 -9.81 -26.67
C LEU A 191 5.28 -9.14 -27.86
N TYR A 192 6.02 -8.41 -28.67
CA TYR A 192 5.47 -7.78 -29.88
C TYR A 192 4.99 -8.83 -30.88
N ASP A 193 5.76 -9.88 -31.15
CA ASP A 193 5.39 -10.95 -32.06
C ASP A 193 4.12 -11.68 -31.60
N SER A 194 4.02 -11.95 -30.30
CA SER A 194 2.82 -12.52 -29.69
C SER A 194 1.61 -11.60 -29.83
N ALA A 195 1.77 -10.31 -29.54
CA ALA A 195 0.73 -9.29 -29.69
C ALA A 195 0.26 -9.15 -31.15
N LYS A 196 1.19 -9.22 -32.10
CA LYS A 196 0.90 -9.16 -33.55
C LYS A 196 -0.02 -10.28 -34.01
N ILE A 197 0.22 -11.50 -33.53
CA ILE A 197 -0.65 -12.65 -33.84
C ILE A 197 -2.06 -12.42 -33.30
N VAL A 198 -2.20 -11.93 -32.07
CA VAL A 198 -3.49 -11.68 -31.44
C VAL A 198 -4.25 -10.56 -32.16
N CYS A 199 -3.59 -9.45 -32.50
CA CYS A 199 -4.18 -8.33 -33.22
C CYS A 199 -4.62 -8.77 -34.63
N ALA A 200 -3.76 -9.46 -35.38
CA ALA A 200 -4.07 -9.95 -36.74
C ALA A 200 -5.28 -10.90 -36.77
N LYS A 201 -5.38 -11.83 -35.80
CA LYS A 201 -6.52 -12.74 -35.67
C LYS A 201 -7.85 -12.01 -35.46
N ASN A 202 -7.81 -10.83 -34.87
CA ASN A 202 -8.99 -10.00 -34.58
C ASN A 202 -9.17 -8.83 -35.58
N GLY A 203 -8.40 -8.82 -36.67
CA GLY A 203 -8.49 -7.77 -37.70
C GLY A 203 -8.07 -6.37 -37.23
N LYS A 204 -7.16 -6.28 -36.24
CA LYS A 204 -6.64 -5.03 -35.70
C LYS A 204 -5.20 -4.80 -36.15
N GLU A 205 -4.88 -3.54 -36.44
CA GLU A 205 -3.49 -3.13 -36.68
C GLU A 205 -2.71 -3.03 -35.37
N LEU A 206 -1.45 -3.50 -35.34
CA LEU A 206 -0.56 -3.33 -34.22
C LEU A 206 0.55 -2.34 -34.55
N ILE A 207 0.63 -1.25 -33.78
CA ILE A 207 1.68 -0.22 -33.86
C ILE A 207 2.68 -0.41 -32.73
N LEU A 208 3.97 -0.48 -33.07
CA LEU A 208 5.06 -0.57 -32.08
C LEU A 208 5.72 0.79 -31.87
N GLN A 209 5.86 1.18 -30.62
CA GLN A 209 6.72 2.29 -30.18
C GLN A 209 7.75 1.72 -29.19
N ASN A 210 9.00 1.61 -29.58
CA ASN A 210 10.05 1.01 -28.75
C ASN A 210 11.21 1.99 -28.60
N ASP A 211 11.36 2.55 -27.39
CA ASP A 211 12.43 3.47 -26.99
C ASP A 211 13.43 2.81 -26.04
N ILE A 212 13.59 1.49 -26.09
CA ILE A 212 14.50 0.77 -25.20
C ILE A 212 15.87 0.66 -25.88
N PRO A 213 16.94 1.20 -25.25
CA PRO A 213 18.30 0.89 -25.65
C PRO A 213 18.64 -0.57 -25.34
N VAL A 214 19.70 -1.09 -25.94
CA VAL A 214 20.23 -2.42 -25.58
C VAL A 214 20.55 -2.42 -24.09
N SER A 215 19.80 -3.17 -23.30
CA SER A 215 19.96 -3.18 -21.84
C SER A 215 19.39 -4.46 -21.24
N GLN A 216 19.92 -4.83 -20.09
CA GLN A 216 19.45 -5.94 -19.28
C GLN A 216 18.85 -5.40 -17.98
N LEU A 217 17.74 -5.99 -17.56
CA LEU A 217 17.10 -5.71 -16.26
C LEU A 217 16.81 -7.01 -15.53
N SER A 218 16.84 -6.95 -14.21
CA SER A 218 16.42 -8.04 -13.34
C SER A 218 14.90 -7.99 -13.19
N LEU A 219 14.16 -8.82 -13.91
CA LEU A 219 12.70 -8.88 -13.95
C LEU A 219 12.19 -10.32 -13.95
N ASP A 220 10.93 -10.51 -13.57
CA ASP A 220 10.21 -11.75 -13.85
C ASP A 220 9.56 -11.69 -15.24
N GLY A 221 10.18 -12.37 -16.20
CA GLY A 221 9.70 -12.38 -17.59
C GLY A 221 8.32 -13.02 -17.76
N ALA A 222 7.94 -13.95 -16.88
CA ALA A 222 6.61 -14.57 -16.92
C ALA A 222 5.53 -13.57 -16.49
N PHE A 223 5.77 -12.78 -15.45
CA PHE A 223 4.87 -11.71 -15.01
C PHE A 223 4.71 -10.64 -16.11
N VAL A 224 5.83 -10.19 -16.69
CA VAL A 224 5.80 -9.20 -17.78
C VAL A 224 4.99 -9.74 -18.98
N SER A 225 5.21 -11.00 -19.36
CA SER A 225 4.49 -11.63 -20.48
C SER A 225 3.00 -11.77 -20.19
N GLN A 226 2.64 -12.17 -18.99
CA GLN A 226 1.23 -12.32 -18.61
C GLN A 226 0.51 -10.98 -18.58
N VAL A 227 1.14 -9.92 -18.04
CA VAL A 227 0.58 -8.57 -18.06
C VAL A 227 0.41 -8.09 -19.50
N CYS A 228 1.43 -8.25 -20.35
CA CYS A 228 1.35 -7.87 -21.76
C CYS A 228 0.16 -8.56 -22.46
N ASN A 229 0.02 -9.87 -22.32
CA ASN A 229 -1.07 -10.63 -22.92
C ASN A 229 -2.45 -10.17 -22.44
N ASN A 230 -2.61 -9.90 -21.15
CA ASN A 230 -3.86 -9.36 -20.60
C ASN A 230 -4.17 -7.96 -21.14
N LEU A 231 -3.17 -7.08 -21.23
CA LEU A 231 -3.37 -5.73 -21.77
C LEU A 231 -3.71 -5.75 -23.27
N ILE A 232 -3.01 -6.57 -24.06
CA ILE A 232 -3.29 -6.73 -25.50
C ILE A 232 -4.68 -7.33 -25.73
N SER A 233 -5.05 -8.39 -25.00
CA SER A 233 -6.39 -8.98 -25.09
C SER A 233 -7.49 -7.96 -24.80
N ASN A 234 -7.26 -7.12 -23.79
CA ASN A 234 -8.18 -6.05 -23.41
C ASN A 234 -8.25 -4.97 -24.51
N ALA A 235 -7.11 -4.48 -24.97
CA ALA A 235 -7.04 -3.46 -26.03
C ALA A 235 -7.69 -3.93 -27.34
N VAL A 236 -7.39 -5.13 -27.80
CA VAL A 236 -7.99 -5.72 -29.03
C VAL A 236 -9.51 -5.79 -28.96
N ARG A 237 -10.06 -6.05 -27.77
CA ARG A 237 -11.52 -6.14 -27.57
C ARG A 237 -12.20 -4.78 -27.75
N TYR A 238 -11.60 -3.71 -27.23
CA TYR A 238 -12.21 -2.38 -27.24
C TYR A 238 -11.76 -1.50 -28.41
N ALA A 239 -10.63 -1.84 -29.04
CA ALA A 239 -10.13 -1.12 -30.21
C ALA A 239 -11.14 -1.10 -31.37
N GLN A 240 -11.23 0.02 -32.07
CA GLN A 240 -11.95 0.11 -33.35
C GLN A 240 -11.11 -0.44 -34.49
N THR A 241 -9.87 0.05 -34.65
CA THR A 241 -9.01 -0.28 -35.78
C THR A 241 -7.59 -0.67 -35.34
N ALA A 242 -7.02 0.00 -34.36
CA ALA A 242 -5.61 -0.11 -34.03
C ALA A 242 -5.33 -0.24 -32.53
N VAL A 243 -4.26 -1.00 -32.22
CA VAL A 243 -3.68 -1.12 -30.89
C VAL A 243 -2.24 -0.67 -30.96
N THR A 244 -1.80 0.18 -30.04
CA THR A 244 -0.40 0.61 -29.92
C THR A 244 0.22 -0.03 -28.69
N ILE A 245 1.33 -0.74 -28.86
CA ILE A 245 2.18 -1.22 -27.76
C ILE A 245 3.43 -0.37 -27.69
N SER A 246 3.80 0.06 -26.48
CA SER A 246 5.02 0.84 -26.26
C SER A 246 5.83 0.30 -25.10
N PHE A 247 7.15 0.32 -25.27
CA PHE A 247 8.13 -0.08 -24.27
C PHE A 247 9.09 1.07 -24.02
N ALA A 248 9.36 1.36 -22.74
CA ALA A 248 10.31 2.40 -22.34
C ALA A 248 11.04 2.00 -21.05
N LEU A 249 12.27 2.49 -20.89
CA LEU A 249 12.98 2.43 -19.61
C LEU A 249 12.66 3.65 -18.78
N ARG A 250 12.28 3.45 -17.51
CA ARG A 250 12.09 4.53 -16.53
C ARG A 250 12.57 4.08 -15.16
N ASP A 251 13.25 4.96 -14.45
CA ASP A 251 13.59 4.81 -13.02
C ASP A 251 14.08 3.39 -12.65
N ASN A 252 15.01 2.85 -13.43
CA ASN A 252 15.54 1.49 -13.29
C ASN A 252 14.47 0.39 -13.42
N GLY A 253 13.51 0.55 -14.30
CA GLY A 253 12.44 -0.42 -14.55
C GLY A 253 11.91 -0.38 -15.98
N LEU A 254 11.09 -1.35 -16.31
CA LEU A 254 10.41 -1.47 -17.60
C LEU A 254 9.00 -0.85 -17.50
N LEU A 255 8.71 0.11 -18.36
CA LEU A 255 7.37 0.61 -18.58
C LEU A 255 6.82 0.02 -19.87
N LEU A 256 5.79 -0.84 -19.74
CA LEU A 256 4.98 -1.37 -20.81
C LEU A 256 3.67 -0.59 -20.87
N SER A 257 3.32 -0.01 -22.02
CA SER A 257 2.01 0.62 -22.18
C SER A 257 1.30 0.06 -23.41
N VAL A 258 0.00 -0.13 -23.28
CA VAL A 258 -0.87 -0.54 -24.37
C VAL A 258 -2.00 0.47 -24.47
N SER A 259 -2.25 0.99 -25.66
CA SER A 259 -3.38 1.88 -25.95
C SER A 259 -4.20 1.39 -27.13
N ASP A 260 -5.48 1.70 -27.10
CA ASP A 260 -6.44 1.42 -28.17
C ASP A 260 -7.09 2.73 -28.65
N ASP A 261 -7.76 2.63 -29.80
CA ASP A 261 -8.55 3.68 -30.43
C ASP A 261 -10.06 3.52 -30.17
N GLY A 262 -10.42 2.88 -29.04
CA GLY A 262 -11.80 2.60 -28.67
C GLY A 262 -12.49 3.76 -27.95
N LYS A 263 -13.60 3.47 -27.30
CA LYS A 263 -14.40 4.47 -26.56
C LYS A 263 -13.73 5.01 -25.27
N GLY A 264 -12.63 4.37 -24.80
CA GLY A 264 -12.05 4.64 -23.50
C GLY A 264 -12.90 4.11 -22.33
N PHE A 265 -12.47 4.38 -21.10
CA PHE A 265 -13.18 4.06 -19.87
C PHE A 265 -14.17 5.17 -19.49
N ASP A 266 -15.31 4.82 -18.93
CA ASP A 266 -16.18 5.79 -18.28
C ASP A 266 -15.60 6.29 -16.94
N LYS A 267 -16.23 7.27 -16.29
CA LYS A 267 -15.76 7.81 -14.99
C LYS A 267 -15.72 6.75 -13.89
N SER A 268 -16.63 5.79 -13.90
CA SER A 268 -16.68 4.67 -12.95
C SER A 268 -15.59 3.65 -13.26
N GLY A 269 -15.37 3.36 -14.55
CA GLY A 269 -14.35 2.48 -15.06
C GLY A 269 -12.95 2.91 -14.69
N LEU A 270 -12.60 4.19 -14.84
CA LEU A 270 -11.29 4.72 -14.42
C LEU A 270 -10.97 4.46 -12.95
N GLN A 271 -11.98 4.43 -12.06
CA GLN A 271 -11.79 4.17 -10.65
C GLN A 271 -11.83 2.69 -10.28
N LYS A 272 -12.63 1.90 -10.99
CA LYS A 272 -12.96 0.52 -10.62
C LYS A 272 -12.40 -0.55 -11.55
N ALA A 273 -11.80 -0.18 -12.69
CA ALA A 273 -11.32 -1.13 -13.68
C ALA A 273 -10.29 -2.13 -13.16
N THR A 274 -9.56 -1.77 -12.09
CA THR A 274 -8.63 -2.66 -11.38
C THR A 274 -9.26 -3.40 -10.19
N SER A 275 -10.56 -3.25 -9.95
CA SER A 275 -11.24 -4.05 -8.93
C SER A 275 -11.54 -5.45 -9.48
N PRO A 276 -11.41 -6.51 -8.68
CA PRO A 276 -11.72 -7.87 -9.13
C PRO A 276 -13.20 -7.96 -9.53
N TYR A 277 -13.45 -8.68 -10.64
CA TYR A 277 -14.78 -8.92 -11.20
C TYR A 277 -15.51 -7.68 -11.75
N TYR A 278 -14.82 -6.56 -11.92
CA TYR A 278 -15.41 -5.37 -12.54
C TYR A 278 -15.37 -5.47 -14.07
N THR A 279 -16.51 -5.17 -14.72
CA THR A 279 -16.66 -5.03 -16.17
C THR A 279 -17.73 -3.99 -16.47
N GLU A 280 -17.48 -3.14 -17.47
CA GLU A 280 -18.47 -2.14 -17.94
C GLU A 280 -19.55 -2.76 -18.82
N GLU A 281 -19.35 -3.98 -19.31
CA GLU A 281 -20.30 -4.65 -20.18
C GLU A 281 -21.30 -5.47 -19.37
N SER A 282 -22.60 -5.26 -19.64
CA SER A 282 -23.69 -6.07 -19.07
C SER A 282 -23.70 -7.51 -19.61
N ASN A 283 -23.09 -7.75 -20.77
CA ASN A 283 -22.93 -9.08 -21.35
C ASN A 283 -21.61 -9.72 -20.91
N HIS A 284 -21.62 -10.35 -19.74
CA HIS A 284 -20.50 -11.10 -19.17
C HIS A 284 -20.06 -12.34 -19.97
N SER A 285 -20.17 -12.32 -21.32
CA SER A 285 -20.10 -13.55 -22.13
C SER A 285 -18.72 -14.21 -22.18
N GLU A 286 -17.61 -13.48 -22.05
CA GLU A 286 -16.27 -14.09 -22.24
C GLU A 286 -15.20 -13.68 -21.23
N HIS A 287 -15.39 -12.62 -20.43
CA HIS A 287 -14.36 -12.13 -19.51
C HIS A 287 -14.92 -11.80 -18.13
N PHE A 288 -14.23 -12.25 -17.10
CA PHE A 288 -14.69 -12.19 -15.72
C PHE A 288 -14.26 -10.92 -14.96
N GLY A 289 -13.74 -9.90 -15.67
CA GLY A 289 -13.27 -8.66 -15.03
C GLY A 289 -12.05 -8.85 -14.11
N LEU A 290 -11.22 -9.86 -14.39
CA LEU A 290 -10.02 -10.16 -13.60
C LEU A 290 -8.72 -9.71 -14.28
N GLY A 291 -8.72 -9.45 -15.59
CA GLY A 291 -7.49 -9.18 -16.34
C GLY A 291 -6.70 -7.98 -15.83
N LEU A 292 -7.33 -6.82 -15.62
CA LEU A 292 -6.67 -5.62 -15.11
C LEU A 292 -6.33 -5.72 -13.62
N TYR A 293 -7.13 -6.44 -12.84
CA TYR A 293 -6.79 -6.74 -11.44
C TYR A 293 -5.51 -7.59 -11.35
N ILE A 294 -5.39 -8.64 -12.18
CA ILE A 294 -4.18 -9.47 -12.27
C ILE A 294 -2.98 -8.61 -12.71
N CYS A 295 -3.15 -7.75 -13.71
CA CYS A 295 -2.08 -6.84 -14.12
C CYS A 295 -1.60 -5.95 -12.99
N LYS A 296 -2.54 -5.37 -12.22
CA LYS A 296 -2.22 -4.55 -11.05
C LYS A 296 -1.43 -5.35 -10.01
N LEU A 297 -1.91 -6.54 -9.66
CA LEU A 297 -1.29 -7.42 -8.67
C LEU A 297 0.15 -7.79 -9.05
N LEU A 298 0.38 -8.22 -10.30
CA LEU A 298 1.71 -8.61 -10.78
C LEU A 298 2.67 -7.41 -10.86
N CYS A 299 2.19 -6.21 -11.19
CA CYS A 299 2.99 -5.00 -11.12
C CYS A 299 3.35 -4.64 -9.67
N GLU A 300 2.41 -4.73 -8.73
CA GLU A 300 2.64 -4.46 -7.31
C GLU A 300 3.63 -5.45 -6.70
N HIS A 301 3.58 -6.75 -7.04
CA HIS A 301 4.57 -7.75 -6.64
C HIS A 301 5.98 -7.42 -7.16
N HIS A 302 6.06 -6.72 -8.28
CA HIS A 302 7.30 -6.20 -8.85
C HIS A 302 7.72 -4.82 -8.29
N ASN A 303 7.13 -4.37 -7.18
CA ASN A 303 7.31 -3.02 -6.62
C ASN A 303 7.05 -1.91 -7.64
N GLY A 304 6.19 -2.19 -8.62
CA GLY A 304 5.75 -1.30 -9.68
C GLY A 304 4.30 -0.83 -9.48
N TYR A 305 3.66 -0.43 -10.57
CA TYR A 305 2.26 0.02 -10.56
C TYR A 305 1.57 -0.22 -11.90
N LEU A 306 0.25 -0.23 -11.87
CA LEU A 306 -0.61 -0.16 -13.06
C LEU A 306 -1.33 1.19 -13.09
N LYS A 307 -1.24 1.92 -14.21
CA LYS A 307 -1.93 3.19 -14.42
C LYS A 307 -2.90 3.06 -15.59
N ILE A 308 -4.13 3.54 -15.39
CA ILE A 308 -5.18 3.55 -16.43
C ILE A 308 -5.55 5.00 -16.69
N GLU A 309 -5.62 5.38 -17.96
CA GLU A 309 -5.98 6.72 -18.39
C GLU A 309 -6.69 6.69 -19.74
N ASN A 310 -7.53 7.68 -20.01
CA ASN A 310 -8.07 7.90 -21.33
C ASN A 310 -7.14 8.81 -22.12
N THR A 311 -7.01 8.53 -23.40
CA THR A 311 -6.33 9.38 -24.37
C THR A 311 -7.36 10.20 -25.17
N THR A 312 -6.90 11.00 -26.12
CA THR A 312 -7.78 11.71 -27.04
C THR A 312 -8.56 10.78 -27.99
N THR A 313 -8.08 9.56 -28.16
CA THR A 313 -8.62 8.59 -29.15
C THR A 313 -9.20 7.33 -28.53
N GLY A 314 -8.88 7.00 -27.27
CA GLY A 314 -9.32 5.77 -26.62
C GLY A 314 -8.76 5.60 -25.22
N ALA A 315 -8.40 4.38 -24.83
CA ALA A 315 -7.80 4.08 -23.53
C ALA A 315 -6.29 3.82 -23.65
N LYS A 316 -5.58 4.05 -22.53
CA LYS A 316 -4.18 3.67 -22.34
C LYS A 316 -4.00 3.04 -20.98
N VAL A 317 -3.40 1.87 -20.94
CA VAL A 317 -3.01 1.18 -19.71
C VAL A 317 -1.50 1.02 -19.69
N SER A 318 -0.86 1.48 -18.61
CA SER A 318 0.59 1.46 -18.42
C SER A 318 0.95 0.62 -17.22
N ALA A 319 1.78 -0.39 -17.42
CA ALA A 319 2.32 -1.30 -16.42
C ALA A 319 3.80 -1.01 -16.20
N TYR A 320 4.18 -0.69 -14.98
CA TYR A 320 5.56 -0.46 -14.60
C TYR A 320 6.09 -1.61 -13.73
N PHE A 321 7.26 -2.12 -14.08
CA PHE A 321 7.99 -3.18 -13.38
C PHE A 321 9.33 -2.64 -12.92
N LYS A 322 9.50 -2.52 -11.61
CA LYS A 322 10.75 -2.04 -11.04
C LYS A 322 11.78 -3.16 -10.99
N SER A 323 12.99 -2.92 -11.50
CA SER A 323 14.12 -3.82 -11.26
C SER A 323 14.64 -3.60 -9.83
N PRO A 324 14.86 -4.65 -9.03
CA PRO A 324 15.55 -4.48 -7.75
C PRO A 324 16.94 -3.89 -8.00
N ALA A 325 17.43 -3.07 -7.07
CA ALA A 325 18.82 -2.64 -7.10
C ALA A 325 19.71 -3.87 -6.97
N LEU A 326 20.69 -3.99 -7.88
CA LEU A 326 21.72 -5.02 -7.84
C LEU A 326 22.64 -4.83 -6.62
#